data_8adb8e3438e13670b98de5a3839b993f
#
_entry.id   8adb8e3438e13670b98de5a3839b993f
#
_cell.length_a   1.000
_cell.length_b   1.000
_cell.length_c   1.000
_cell.angle_alpha   90.00
_cell.angle_beta   90.00
_cell.angle_gamma   90.00
#
_symmetry.space_group_name_H-M   'P 1'
#
loop_
_entity.id
_entity.type
_entity.pdbx_description
1 polymer ?
#
loop_
_entity_poly.entity_id
_entity_poly.type
_entity_poly.pdbx_seq_one_letter_code
_entity_poly.pdbx_strand_id
1 'polypeptide(L)' 'MEGPCPYPWQDSYIAAVLETNPILRLDKIVEALDALEHRLLSPVEPGSAEETALRIAKPGLARLWKGTSGFF' A
#
# COMPACT_ATOMS: atom_id res chain seq x y z
N MET A 1 23.21 -5.40 -3.21
CA MET A 1 21.84 -5.56 -3.51
C MET A 1 21.02 -4.35 -3.16
N GLU A 2 20.25 -3.99 -4.06
CA GLU A 2 19.42 -2.81 -3.88
C GLU A 2 18.31 -3.09 -2.88
N GLY A 3 17.76 -2.05 -2.36
CA GLY A 3 16.58 -2.19 -1.54
C GLY A 3 15.44 -2.75 -2.37
N PRO A 4 14.58 -3.56 -1.77
CA PRO A 4 13.47 -4.16 -2.51
C PRO A 4 12.45 -3.13 -2.96
N CYS A 5 12.34 -2.00 -2.25
CA CYS A 5 11.32 -1.00 -2.54
C CYS A 5 11.94 0.36 -2.75
N PRO A 6 11.75 0.96 -3.95
CA PRO A 6 12.29 2.28 -4.21
C PRO A 6 11.56 3.40 -3.46
N TYR A 7 10.36 3.12 -2.92
CA TYR A 7 9.55 4.13 -2.26
C TYR A 7 9.22 3.70 -0.84
N PRO A 8 9.33 4.61 0.15
CA PRO A 8 9.04 4.26 1.55
C PRO A 8 7.64 3.69 1.79
N TRP A 9 6.63 4.20 1.09
CA TRP A 9 5.27 3.73 1.27
C TRP A 9 5.08 2.30 0.76
N GLN A 10 5.94 1.85 -0.13
CA GLN A 10 5.83 0.51 -0.71
C GLN A 10 6.10 -0.59 0.31
N ASP A 11 6.95 -0.33 1.29
CA ASP A 11 7.20 -1.31 2.35
C ASP A 11 5.91 -1.67 3.07
N SER A 12 5.12 -0.68 3.42
CA SER A 12 3.84 -0.91 4.11
C SER A 12 2.87 -1.65 3.21
N TYR A 13 2.84 -1.31 1.93
CA TYR A 13 1.97 -1.98 0.97
C TYR A 13 2.31 -3.46 0.85
N ILE A 14 3.59 -3.76 0.68
CA ILE A 14 4.03 -5.14 0.54
C ILE A 14 3.79 -5.92 1.82
N ALA A 15 4.02 -5.30 2.98
CA ALA A 15 3.75 -5.95 4.26
C ALA A 15 2.27 -6.34 4.38
N ALA A 16 1.38 -5.48 3.91
CA ALA A 16 -0.06 -5.79 3.94
C ALA A 16 -0.39 -6.96 3.02
N VAL A 17 0.21 -6.98 1.83
CA VAL A 17 -0.06 -8.05 0.86
C VAL A 17 0.44 -9.39 1.38
N LEU A 18 1.60 -9.40 2.04
CA LEU A 18 2.22 -10.63 2.50
C LEU A 18 1.70 -11.13 3.84
N GLU A 19 0.95 -10.29 4.58
CA GLU A 19 0.43 -10.70 5.88
C GLU A 19 -0.66 -11.75 5.71
N THR A 20 -0.50 -12.88 6.39
CA THR A 20 -1.46 -13.98 6.28
C THR A 20 -2.55 -13.95 7.36
N ASN A 21 -2.28 -13.29 8.48
CA ASN A 21 -3.27 -13.17 9.55
C ASN A 21 -4.24 -12.05 9.21
N PRO A 22 -5.55 -12.33 9.06
CA PRO A 22 -6.49 -11.30 8.61
C PRO A 22 -6.61 -10.12 9.58
N ILE A 23 -6.45 -10.34 10.88
CA ILE A 23 -6.51 -9.23 11.84
C ILE A 23 -5.30 -8.33 11.68
N LEU A 24 -4.12 -8.91 11.59
CA LEU A 24 -2.89 -8.14 11.39
C LEU A 24 -2.87 -7.49 10.01
N ARG A 25 -3.49 -8.15 9.03
CA ARG A 25 -3.57 -7.59 7.69
C ARG A 25 -4.37 -6.30 7.67
N LEU A 26 -5.45 -6.23 8.43
CA LEU A 26 -6.22 -4.99 8.51
C LEU A 26 -5.37 -3.85 9.03
N ASP A 27 -4.58 -4.10 10.08
CA ASP A 27 -3.66 -3.10 10.60
C ASP A 27 -2.64 -2.67 9.55
N LYS A 28 -2.09 -3.65 8.82
CA LYS A 28 -1.11 -3.34 7.78
C LYS A 28 -1.71 -2.55 6.65
N ILE A 29 -2.96 -2.84 6.30
CA ILE A 29 -3.65 -2.10 5.25
C ILE A 29 -3.85 -0.65 5.67
N VAL A 30 -4.25 -0.42 6.91
CA VAL A 30 -4.43 0.93 7.43
C VAL A 30 -3.11 1.69 7.40
N GLU A 31 -2.02 1.05 7.82
CA GLU A 31 -0.70 1.66 7.76
C GLU A 31 -0.30 2.01 6.33
N ALA A 32 -0.59 1.11 5.40
CA ALA A 32 -0.25 1.35 4.00
C ALA A 32 -1.06 2.49 3.42
N LEU A 33 -2.36 2.54 3.73
CA LEU A 33 -3.21 3.63 3.26
C LEU A 33 -2.74 4.97 3.82
N ASP A 34 -2.36 4.98 5.10
CA ASP A 34 -1.85 6.19 5.73
C ASP A 34 -0.56 6.65 5.05
N ALA A 35 0.32 5.72 4.76
CA ALA A 35 1.57 6.04 4.08
C ALA A 35 1.31 6.58 2.68
N LEU A 36 0.35 6.00 1.96
CA LEU A 36 -0.02 6.48 0.63
C LEU A 36 -0.58 7.90 0.69
N GLU A 37 -1.48 8.14 1.62
CA GLU A 37 -2.08 9.45 1.77
C GLU A 37 -1.03 10.49 2.14
N HIS A 38 -0.13 10.12 3.04
CA HIS A 38 0.94 11.01 3.43
C HIS A 38 1.84 11.35 2.24
N ARG A 39 2.11 10.37 1.39
CA ARG A 39 2.92 10.61 0.20
C ARG A 39 2.20 11.52 -0.80
N LEU A 40 0.87 11.37 -0.89
CA LEU A 40 0.09 12.16 -1.83
C LEU A 40 -0.07 13.62 -1.41
N LEU A 41 0.27 13.95 -0.16
CA LEU A 41 0.32 15.35 0.27
C LEU A 41 1.47 16.10 -0.39
N SER A 42 2.49 15.39 -0.84
CA SER A 42 3.60 15.98 -1.58
C SER A 42 3.36 15.81 -3.07
N PRO A 43 3.87 16.73 -3.90
CA PRO A 43 3.71 16.59 -5.35
C PRO A 43 4.37 15.32 -5.87
N VAL A 44 3.66 14.63 -6.74
CA VAL A 44 4.20 13.46 -7.44
C VAL A 44 4.32 13.84 -8.91
N GLU A 45 5.46 13.56 -9.49
CA GLU A 45 5.70 13.94 -10.88
C GLU A 45 4.77 13.16 -11.81
N PRO A 46 3.98 13.86 -12.66
CA PRO A 46 3.08 13.16 -13.58
C PRO A 46 3.86 12.29 -14.56
N GLY A 47 3.35 11.08 -14.78
CA GLY A 47 3.98 10.14 -15.69
C GLY A 47 5.18 9.42 -15.11
N SER A 48 5.52 9.67 -13.84
CA SER A 48 6.65 9.00 -13.20
C SER A 48 6.28 7.56 -12.85
N ALA A 49 7.31 6.75 -12.59
CA ALA A 49 7.11 5.38 -12.17
C ALA A 49 6.38 5.32 -10.83
N GLU A 50 6.65 6.29 -9.94
CA GLU A 50 5.97 6.32 -8.66
C GLU A 50 4.49 6.63 -8.81
N GLU A 51 4.15 7.54 -9.72
CA GLU A 51 2.74 7.84 -9.96
C GLU A 51 1.98 6.60 -10.41
N THR A 52 2.56 5.84 -11.33
CA THR A 52 1.96 4.61 -11.79
C THR A 52 1.80 3.62 -10.65
N ALA A 53 2.84 3.50 -9.82
CA ALA A 53 2.80 2.58 -8.68
C ALA A 53 1.72 2.98 -7.68
N LEU A 54 1.57 4.28 -7.40
CA LEU A 54 0.55 4.76 -6.48
C LEU A 54 -0.85 4.50 -7.04
N ARG A 55 -1.02 4.67 -8.33
CA ARG A 55 -2.30 4.44 -8.98
C ARG A 55 -2.72 2.98 -8.89
N ILE A 56 -1.75 2.07 -8.94
CA ILE A 56 -2.03 0.64 -8.85
C ILE A 56 -2.23 0.23 -7.38
N ALA A 57 -1.44 0.78 -6.47
CA ALA A 57 -1.47 0.37 -5.08
C ALA A 57 -2.78 0.72 -4.39
N LYS A 58 -3.34 1.89 -4.70
CA LYS A 58 -4.55 2.36 -4.03
C LYS A 58 -5.73 1.40 -4.22
N PRO A 59 -6.11 1.05 -5.47
CA PRO A 59 -7.19 0.08 -5.66
C PRO A 59 -6.80 -1.32 -5.18
N GLY A 60 -5.51 -1.65 -5.22
CA GLY A 60 -5.05 -2.93 -4.70
C GLY A 60 -5.30 -3.06 -3.21
N LEU A 61 -5.03 -2.00 -2.45
CA LEU A 61 -5.30 -2.00 -1.01
C LEU A 61 -6.80 -2.04 -0.73
N ALA A 62 -7.60 -1.36 -1.53
CA ALA A 62 -9.05 -1.39 -1.36
C ALA A 62 -9.60 -2.79 -1.55
N ARG A 63 -9.09 -3.51 -2.55
CA ARG A 63 -9.50 -4.90 -2.77
C ARG A 63 -9.05 -5.80 -1.62
N LEU A 64 -7.85 -5.58 -1.14
CA LEU A 64 -7.31 -6.36 -0.04
C LEU A 64 -8.13 -6.14 1.22
N TRP A 65 -8.52 -4.89 1.47
CA TRP A 65 -9.39 -4.56 2.60
C TRP A 65 -10.72 -5.29 2.51
N LYS A 66 -11.37 -5.24 1.34
CA LYS A 66 -12.65 -5.91 1.13
C LYS A 66 -12.53 -7.41 1.34
N GLY A 67 -11.50 -8.02 0.76
CA GLY A 67 -11.30 -9.46 0.90
C GLY A 67 -11.03 -9.85 2.33
N THR A 68 -10.26 -9.04 3.06
CA THR A 68 -9.90 -9.34 4.44
C THR A 68 -11.08 -9.11 5.38
N SER A 69 -11.77 -7.98 5.23
CA SER A 69 -12.90 -7.67 6.12
C SER A 69 -14.07 -8.62 5.90
N GLY A 70 -14.11 -9.28 4.76
CA GLY A 70 -15.14 -10.28 4.50
C GLY A 70 -15.07 -11.49 5.40
N PHE A 71 -13.96 -11.68 6.12
CA PHE A 71 -13.85 -12.76 7.10
C PHE A 71 -14.58 -12.44 8.40
N PHE A 72 -14.93 -11.21 8.61
CA PHE A 72 -15.57 -10.76 9.84
C PHE A 72 -17.00 -10.34 9.58
#